data_f8d1ab3d4550bf17a847589bde6227f1
#
_entry.id   f8d1ab3d4550bf17a847589bde6227f1
#
_cell.length_a   1.000
_cell.length_b   1.000
_cell.length_c   1.000
_cell.angle_alpha   90.00
_cell.angle_beta   90.00
_cell.angle_gamma   90.00
#
_symmetry.space_group_name_H-M   'P 1'
#
loop_
_entity.id
_entity.type
_entity.pdbx_description
1 polymer ?
#
loop_
_entity_poly.entity_id
_entity_poly.type
_entity_poly.pdbx_seq_one_letter_code
_entity_poly.pdbx_strand_id
1 'polypeptide(L)'
;NERTRALYGEAFLLRAYLHFMLVNIWAEPYGRSASSPGIPYLTRPEKHAFVDYKRGTVEEVYAQIEQDLKRGITLVSDRYYQQPKYHFSKRAAYAFASRFYLMKGDWKQCIDYADYVLGHAPGVTLRPWISYLNQLEGRKERLYELYCSPQTEANLMLASTESRLSRSISTDRYGATIATVDKIFKRKTIKDDDQSGDATLIYPFVYAPEPYRTTRYLAKFDERATQQETSETHPRGLAVTNVLFTTDEVLLNRMEAYTMLGQYDRAILDLKAYTLSKLGYEPAVPNDSYTQGSTSDYALYAPFYGLTVRQLPMIRTILHLRQMEFFEEGLRWFDLRRFNMEVTRSSKSSFYRPLKKDDPRQCLQLPTEAITAGLEPNPREGNNHRIRH
;
A
#
# COMPACT_ATOMS: atom_id res chain seq x y z
N ASN A 1 -1.60 -24.40 25.13
CA ASN A 1 -2.98 -23.99 25.31
C ASN A 1 -3.44 -23.13 24.12
N GLU A 2 -4.72 -22.76 24.04
CA GLU A 2 -5.29 -21.99 22.93
C GLU A 2 -4.68 -20.59 22.79
N ARG A 3 -4.37 -19.90 23.89
CA ARG A 3 -3.69 -18.61 23.87
C ARG A 3 -2.30 -18.71 23.24
N THR A 4 -1.53 -19.73 23.59
CA THR A 4 -0.21 -19.97 22.98
C THR A 4 -0.33 -20.25 21.47
N ARG A 5 -1.36 -21.01 21.02
CA ARG A 5 -1.63 -21.21 19.60
C ARG A 5 -1.92 -19.90 18.88
N ALA A 6 -2.74 -19.02 19.46
CA ALA A 6 -3.07 -17.72 18.90
C ALA A 6 -1.82 -16.83 18.73
N LEU A 7 -0.94 -16.80 19.74
CA LEU A 7 0.33 -16.08 19.70
C LEU A 7 1.27 -16.63 18.61
N TYR A 8 1.34 -17.95 18.44
CA TYR A 8 2.08 -18.54 17.32
C TYR A 8 1.48 -18.14 15.97
N GLY A 9 0.14 -18.09 15.87
CA GLY A 9 -0.55 -17.61 14.67
C GLY A 9 -0.15 -16.18 14.32
N GLU A 10 -0.16 -15.28 15.27
CA GLU A 10 0.30 -13.91 15.09
C GLU A 10 1.79 -13.83 14.71
N ALA A 11 2.66 -14.60 15.35
CA ALA A 11 4.08 -14.63 15.02
C ALA A 11 4.35 -15.09 13.58
N PHE A 12 3.60 -16.09 13.07
CA PHE A 12 3.68 -16.49 11.66
C PHE A 12 3.22 -15.39 10.73
N LEU A 13 2.11 -14.71 11.05
CA LEU A 13 1.59 -13.59 10.24
C LEU A 13 2.55 -12.40 10.23
N LEU A 14 3.13 -12.05 11.36
CA LEU A 14 4.15 -11.00 11.46
C LEU A 14 5.38 -11.34 10.61
N ARG A 15 5.88 -12.57 10.72
CA ARG A 15 7.03 -13.02 9.92
C ARG A 15 6.71 -12.97 8.42
N ALA A 16 5.55 -13.50 8.02
CA ALA A 16 5.09 -13.44 6.64
C ALA A 16 4.99 -11.98 6.15
N TYR A 17 4.38 -11.09 6.93
CA TYR A 17 4.21 -9.69 6.56
C TYR A 17 5.54 -8.94 6.43
N LEU A 18 6.44 -9.11 7.40
CA LEU A 18 7.74 -8.45 7.35
C LEU A 18 8.56 -8.90 6.14
N HIS A 19 8.65 -10.21 5.88
CA HIS A 19 9.34 -10.70 4.68
C HIS A 19 8.64 -10.30 3.39
N PHE A 20 7.31 -10.20 3.39
CA PHE A 20 6.56 -9.66 2.26
C PHE A 20 6.93 -8.20 1.96
N MET A 21 7.03 -7.36 2.98
CA MET A 21 7.47 -5.97 2.81
C MET A 21 8.92 -5.91 2.31
N LEU A 22 9.82 -6.70 2.90
CA LEU A 22 11.23 -6.74 2.53
C LEU A 22 11.42 -7.18 1.06
N VAL A 23 10.80 -8.29 0.65
CA VAL A 23 10.95 -8.79 -0.73
C VAL A 23 10.39 -7.80 -1.75
N ASN A 24 9.26 -7.14 -1.42
CA ASN A 24 8.65 -6.16 -2.29
C ASN A 24 9.36 -4.79 -2.32
N ILE A 25 10.37 -4.55 -1.50
CA ILE A 25 11.21 -3.35 -1.50
C ILE A 25 12.56 -3.64 -2.17
N TRP A 26 13.22 -4.74 -1.81
CA TRP A 26 14.60 -5.03 -2.20
C TRP A 26 14.77 -6.13 -3.24
N ALA A 27 13.70 -6.75 -3.73
CA ALA A 27 13.76 -7.72 -4.81
C ALA A 27 12.87 -7.28 -5.99
N GLU A 28 12.97 -7.96 -7.12
CA GLU A 28 12.10 -7.72 -8.28
C GLU A 28 10.64 -8.07 -7.96
N PRO A 29 9.65 -7.48 -8.67
CA PRO A 29 8.26 -7.88 -8.53
C PRO A 29 8.06 -9.36 -8.84
N TYR A 30 7.13 -10.00 -8.10
CA TYR A 30 6.75 -11.38 -8.38
C TYR A 30 6.26 -11.54 -9.84
N GLY A 31 6.68 -12.61 -10.49
CA GLY A 31 6.30 -12.90 -11.88
C GLY A 31 7.23 -12.28 -12.95
N ARG A 32 8.15 -11.37 -12.58
CA ARG A 32 9.11 -10.84 -13.55
C ARG A 32 10.09 -11.92 -14.02
N SER A 33 10.64 -12.69 -13.09
CA SER A 33 11.48 -13.86 -13.36
C SER A 33 11.47 -14.79 -12.16
N ALA A 34 11.28 -16.07 -12.40
CA ALA A 34 11.31 -17.10 -11.35
C ALA A 34 12.68 -17.17 -10.64
N SER A 35 13.76 -16.84 -11.37
CA SER A 35 15.13 -16.86 -10.86
C SER A 35 15.63 -15.54 -10.28
N SER A 36 14.81 -14.47 -10.28
CA SER A 36 15.22 -13.18 -9.69
C SER A 36 15.64 -13.36 -8.23
N PRO A 37 16.77 -12.74 -7.82
CA PRO A 37 17.21 -12.83 -6.43
C PRO A 37 16.18 -12.24 -5.47
N GLY A 38 15.77 -13.01 -4.49
CA GLY A 38 14.88 -12.60 -3.41
C GLY A 38 15.62 -11.96 -2.24
N ILE A 39 15.26 -12.36 -1.04
CA ILE A 39 15.87 -11.96 0.23
C ILE A 39 16.12 -13.21 1.08
N PRO A 40 17.00 -13.15 2.09
CA PRO A 40 17.04 -14.21 3.10
C PRO A 40 15.71 -14.35 3.83
N TYR A 41 15.22 -15.58 4.02
CA TYR A 41 14.01 -15.84 4.79
C TYR A 41 14.37 -16.40 6.16
N LEU A 42 14.19 -15.59 7.21
CA LEU A 42 14.61 -15.94 8.58
C LEU A 42 13.51 -16.69 9.31
N THR A 43 13.80 -17.94 9.69
CA THR A 43 12.83 -18.80 10.40
C THR A 43 13.15 -18.97 11.88
N ARG A 44 14.33 -18.54 12.33
CA ARG A 44 14.84 -18.68 13.70
C ARG A 44 15.59 -17.41 14.11
N PRO A 45 15.60 -17.08 15.41
CA PRO A 45 16.50 -16.05 15.94
C PRO A 45 17.96 -16.41 15.71
N GLU A 46 18.77 -15.42 15.44
CA GLU A 46 20.21 -15.56 15.32
C GLU A 46 20.84 -15.95 16.68
N LYS A 47 21.76 -16.90 16.65
CA LYS A 47 22.51 -17.35 17.82
C LYS A 47 23.99 -17.00 17.75
N HIS A 48 24.45 -16.54 16.60
CA HIS A 48 25.87 -16.24 16.33
C HIS A 48 25.97 -14.81 15.79
N ALA A 49 27.05 -14.12 16.12
CA ALA A 49 27.30 -12.75 15.68
C ALA A 49 27.53 -12.63 14.16
N PHE A 50 28.00 -13.71 13.52
CA PHE A 50 28.22 -13.76 12.08
C PHE A 50 27.46 -14.96 11.52
N VAL A 51 26.52 -14.68 10.63
CA VAL A 51 25.72 -15.69 9.93
C VAL A 51 25.85 -15.43 8.44
N ASP A 52 26.24 -16.45 7.70
CA ASP A 52 26.28 -16.39 6.22
C ASP A 52 24.86 -16.58 5.68
N TYR A 53 24.24 -15.49 5.23
CA TYR A 53 22.91 -15.49 4.64
C TYR A 53 23.00 -15.63 3.13
N LYS A 54 22.10 -16.46 2.59
CA LYS A 54 21.92 -16.59 1.15
C LYS A 54 20.56 -16.01 0.75
N ARG A 55 20.53 -15.34 -0.39
CA ARG A 55 19.30 -14.93 -1.02
C ARG A 55 18.71 -16.12 -1.76
N GLY A 56 17.48 -16.51 -1.41
CA GLY A 56 16.68 -17.38 -2.27
C GLY A 56 16.17 -16.61 -3.49
N THR A 57 15.40 -17.27 -4.34
CA THR A 57 14.67 -16.60 -5.41
C THR A 57 13.45 -15.88 -4.87
N VAL A 58 12.90 -14.92 -5.63
CA VAL A 58 11.63 -14.25 -5.28
C VAL A 58 10.51 -15.30 -5.11
N GLU A 59 10.47 -16.30 -5.98
CA GLU A 59 9.46 -17.37 -5.92
C GLU A 59 9.55 -18.18 -4.64
N GLU A 60 10.76 -18.58 -4.23
CA GLU A 60 10.99 -19.31 -2.98
C GLU A 60 10.58 -18.48 -1.76
N VAL A 61 10.90 -17.18 -1.75
CA VAL A 61 10.50 -16.27 -0.66
C VAL A 61 8.98 -16.16 -0.59
N TYR A 62 8.29 -15.97 -1.73
CA TYR A 62 6.83 -15.94 -1.78
C TYR A 62 6.19 -17.24 -1.32
N ALA A 63 6.77 -18.38 -1.66
CA ALA A 63 6.31 -19.69 -1.18
C ALA A 63 6.41 -19.82 0.35
N GLN A 64 7.53 -19.36 0.95
CA GLN A 64 7.70 -19.33 2.40
C GLN A 64 6.70 -18.37 3.09
N ILE A 65 6.50 -17.18 2.52
CA ILE A 65 5.51 -16.21 2.99
C ILE A 65 4.11 -16.83 2.97
N GLU A 66 3.74 -17.49 1.87
CA GLU A 66 2.43 -18.13 1.73
C GLU A 66 2.21 -19.24 2.76
N GLN A 67 3.23 -20.05 3.00
CA GLN A 67 3.18 -21.10 4.03
C GLN A 67 2.92 -20.51 5.42
N ASP A 68 3.67 -19.47 5.80
CA ASP A 68 3.51 -18.81 7.08
C ASP A 68 2.16 -18.10 7.19
N LEU A 69 1.71 -17.44 6.12
CA LEU A 69 0.40 -16.78 6.04
C LEU A 69 -0.73 -17.79 6.28
N LYS A 70 -0.76 -18.89 5.56
CA LYS A 70 -1.79 -19.95 5.71
C LYS A 70 -1.77 -20.54 7.11
N ARG A 71 -0.60 -20.83 7.64
CA ARG A 71 -0.43 -21.36 8.99
C ARG A 71 -0.89 -20.36 10.04
N GLY A 72 -0.51 -19.09 9.89
CA GLY A 72 -0.89 -18.02 10.80
C GLY A 72 -2.41 -17.80 10.83
N ILE A 73 -3.07 -17.75 9.68
CA ILE A 73 -4.55 -17.63 9.57
C ILE A 73 -5.28 -18.77 10.30
N THR A 74 -4.74 -19.98 10.23
CA THR A 74 -5.34 -21.14 10.90
C THR A 74 -5.26 -21.08 12.42
N LEU A 75 -4.24 -20.40 12.96
CA LEU A 75 -3.92 -20.39 14.39
C LEU A 75 -4.36 -19.10 15.10
N VAL A 76 -4.40 -17.95 14.39
CA VAL A 76 -4.71 -16.65 14.98
C VAL A 76 -6.14 -16.61 15.56
N SER A 77 -6.31 -15.90 16.66
CA SER A 77 -7.62 -15.70 17.32
C SER A 77 -7.69 -14.35 17.98
N ASP A 78 -8.78 -13.63 17.73
CA ASP A 78 -9.03 -12.28 18.26
C ASP A 78 -9.40 -12.27 19.76
N ARG A 79 -9.65 -13.45 20.33
CA ARG A 79 -10.21 -13.63 21.69
C ARG A 79 -9.30 -13.10 22.81
N TYR A 80 -7.99 -13.00 22.54
CA TYR A 80 -6.99 -12.77 23.59
C TYR A 80 -6.40 -11.36 23.58
N TYR A 81 -6.86 -10.47 22.70
CA TYR A 81 -6.33 -9.12 22.58
C TYR A 81 -7.24 -8.09 23.24
N GLN A 82 -6.65 -7.24 24.09
CA GLN A 82 -7.35 -6.09 24.68
C GLN A 82 -7.57 -4.98 23.65
N GLN A 83 -6.64 -4.83 22.74
CA GLN A 83 -6.69 -3.86 21.62
C GLN A 83 -6.46 -4.59 20.28
N PRO A 84 -7.49 -5.27 19.75
CA PRO A 84 -7.32 -6.17 18.61
C PRO A 84 -6.73 -5.51 17.36
N LYS A 85 -6.95 -4.21 17.15
CA LYS A 85 -6.44 -3.51 15.96
C LYS A 85 -4.94 -3.21 16.01
N TYR A 86 -4.27 -3.42 17.12
CA TYR A 86 -2.79 -3.39 17.21
C TYR A 86 -2.14 -4.77 17.09
N HIS A 87 -2.92 -5.77 16.70
CA HIS A 87 -2.50 -7.15 16.51
C HIS A 87 -3.02 -7.70 15.19
N PHE A 88 -2.46 -8.82 14.73
CA PHE A 88 -3.08 -9.56 13.65
C PHE A 88 -4.37 -10.22 14.15
N SER A 89 -5.49 -9.52 14.00
CA SER A 89 -6.83 -10.12 14.09
C SER A 89 -7.07 -11.03 12.87
N LYS A 90 -8.12 -11.85 12.91
CA LYS A 90 -8.52 -12.65 11.72
C LYS A 90 -8.81 -11.77 10.51
N ARG A 91 -9.52 -10.64 10.70
CA ARG A 91 -9.82 -9.72 9.60
C ARG A 91 -8.55 -9.06 9.03
N ALA A 92 -7.59 -8.69 9.88
CA ALA A 92 -6.30 -8.17 9.44
C ALA A 92 -5.48 -9.22 8.67
N ALA A 93 -5.52 -10.48 9.12
CA ALA A 93 -4.85 -11.59 8.42
C ALA A 93 -5.45 -11.85 7.02
N TYR A 94 -6.78 -11.78 6.89
CA TYR A 94 -7.45 -11.89 5.60
C TYR A 94 -7.17 -10.69 4.69
N ALA A 95 -7.10 -9.48 5.24
CA ALA A 95 -6.70 -8.29 4.48
C ALA A 95 -5.26 -8.41 3.95
N PHE A 96 -4.34 -8.89 4.78
CA PHE A 96 -2.99 -9.19 4.33
C PHE A 96 -2.96 -10.28 3.26
N ALA A 97 -3.74 -11.35 3.40
CA ALA A 97 -3.86 -12.40 2.39
C ALA A 97 -4.38 -11.84 1.06
N SER A 98 -5.40 -10.96 1.07
CA SER A 98 -5.89 -10.30 -0.13
C SER A 98 -4.78 -9.50 -0.83
N ARG A 99 -3.99 -8.70 -0.08
CA ARG A 99 -2.82 -7.97 -0.63
C ARG A 99 -1.75 -8.92 -1.18
N PHE A 100 -1.43 -9.97 -0.45
CA PHE A 100 -0.42 -10.96 -0.87
C PHE A 100 -0.80 -11.63 -2.19
N TYR A 101 -2.04 -12.11 -2.30
CA TYR A 101 -2.51 -12.79 -3.51
C TYR A 101 -2.72 -11.82 -4.69
N LEU A 102 -3.09 -10.57 -4.43
CA LEU A 102 -3.09 -9.52 -5.45
C LEU A 102 -1.68 -9.34 -6.06
N MET A 103 -0.66 -9.22 -5.20
CA MET A 103 0.73 -9.03 -5.63
C MET A 103 1.29 -10.28 -6.33
N LYS A 104 0.81 -11.45 -5.95
CA LYS A 104 1.16 -12.75 -6.58
C LYS A 104 0.47 -12.97 -7.91
N GLY A 105 -0.65 -12.27 -8.19
CA GLY A 105 -1.49 -12.48 -9.37
C GLY A 105 -2.45 -13.68 -9.24
N ASP A 106 -2.67 -14.17 -8.02
CA ASP A 106 -3.69 -15.19 -7.76
C ASP A 106 -5.03 -14.51 -7.42
N TRP A 107 -5.72 -14.12 -8.48
CA TRP A 107 -6.95 -13.33 -8.41
C TRP A 107 -8.07 -14.03 -7.64
N LYS A 108 -8.18 -15.34 -7.79
CA LYS A 108 -9.20 -16.11 -7.09
C LYS A 108 -9.00 -16.08 -5.59
N GLN A 109 -7.80 -16.38 -5.11
CA GLN A 109 -7.49 -16.32 -3.68
C GLN A 109 -7.62 -14.88 -3.14
N CYS A 110 -7.24 -13.88 -3.93
CA CYS A 110 -7.43 -12.47 -3.56
C CYS A 110 -8.91 -12.17 -3.27
N ILE A 111 -9.83 -12.62 -4.12
CA ILE A 111 -11.28 -12.44 -3.94
C ILE A 111 -11.76 -13.23 -2.72
N ASP A 112 -11.40 -14.51 -2.61
CA ASP A 112 -11.86 -15.38 -1.52
C ASP A 112 -11.52 -14.74 -0.14
N TYR A 113 -10.29 -14.24 0.05
CA TYR A 113 -9.90 -13.57 1.29
C TYR A 113 -10.52 -12.18 1.44
N ALA A 114 -10.73 -11.43 0.37
CA ALA A 114 -11.41 -10.14 0.42
C ALA A 114 -12.87 -10.29 0.87
N ASP A 115 -13.56 -11.35 0.44
CA ASP A 115 -14.95 -11.64 0.82
C ASP A 115 -15.08 -11.90 2.33
N TYR A 116 -14.12 -12.55 2.97
CA TYR A 116 -14.10 -12.72 4.43
C TYR A 116 -13.97 -11.38 5.19
N VAL A 117 -13.31 -10.39 4.61
CA VAL A 117 -13.16 -9.06 5.22
C VAL A 117 -14.38 -8.19 5.02
N LEU A 118 -14.91 -8.15 3.80
CA LEU A 118 -15.91 -7.19 3.34
C LEU A 118 -17.35 -7.66 3.61
N GLY A 119 -17.59 -8.97 3.66
CA GLY A 119 -18.93 -9.53 3.81
C GLY A 119 -19.85 -9.15 2.66
N HIS A 120 -21.18 -9.08 2.97
CA HIS A 120 -22.20 -8.84 1.93
C HIS A 120 -22.44 -7.36 1.61
N ALA A 121 -22.02 -6.43 2.47
CA ALA A 121 -22.25 -5.00 2.33
C ALA A 121 -20.94 -4.21 2.47
N PRO A 122 -20.04 -4.27 1.48
CA PRO A 122 -18.70 -3.73 1.59
C PRO A 122 -18.67 -2.22 1.87
N GLY A 123 -19.62 -1.46 1.32
CA GLY A 123 -19.68 0.00 1.47
C GLY A 123 -19.81 0.50 2.91
N VAL A 124 -20.41 -0.29 3.79
CA VAL A 124 -20.67 0.10 5.20
C VAL A 124 -19.39 0.25 6.02
N THR A 125 -18.37 -0.54 5.71
CA THR A 125 -17.11 -0.57 6.48
C THR A 125 -16.01 0.31 5.89
N LEU A 126 -16.27 0.97 4.76
CA LEU A 126 -15.29 1.84 4.11
C LEU A 126 -15.10 3.15 4.89
N ARG A 127 -13.96 3.79 4.69
CA ARG A 127 -13.61 5.05 5.34
C ARG A 127 -14.59 6.16 4.93
N PRO A 128 -15.29 6.80 5.88
CA PRO A 128 -16.33 7.78 5.58
C PRO A 128 -15.74 9.19 5.41
N TRP A 129 -15.08 9.47 4.28
CA TRP A 129 -14.41 10.76 4.03
C TRP A 129 -15.33 11.98 4.20
N ILE A 130 -16.60 11.89 3.77
CA ILE A 130 -17.57 12.99 3.94
C ILE A 130 -17.81 13.27 5.42
N SER A 131 -18.01 12.22 6.23
CA SER A 131 -18.17 12.36 7.68
C SER A 131 -16.92 12.97 8.34
N TYR A 132 -15.72 12.59 7.88
CA TYR A 132 -14.48 13.18 8.38
C TYR A 132 -14.41 14.68 8.09
N LEU A 133 -14.72 15.11 6.86
CA LEU A 133 -14.72 16.53 6.50
C LEU A 133 -15.63 17.35 7.42
N ASN A 134 -16.82 16.83 7.72
CA ASN A 134 -17.77 17.48 8.62
C ASN A 134 -17.25 17.53 10.08
N GLN A 135 -16.63 16.45 10.56
CA GLN A 135 -16.08 16.39 11.92
C GLN A 135 -14.84 17.24 12.14
N LEU A 136 -14.09 17.52 11.09
CA LEU A 136 -12.90 18.37 11.19
C LEU A 136 -13.22 19.85 11.43
N GLU A 137 -14.43 20.32 11.08
CA GLU A 137 -14.89 21.71 11.30
C GLU A 137 -13.84 22.76 10.89
N GLY A 138 -13.18 22.53 9.77
CA GLY A 138 -12.11 23.39 9.25
C GLY A 138 -10.71 23.13 9.84
N ARG A 139 -10.59 22.32 10.90
CA ARG A 139 -9.31 21.94 11.54
C ARG A 139 -8.67 20.73 10.87
N LYS A 140 -8.28 20.92 9.62
CA LYS A 140 -7.76 19.84 8.76
C LYS A 140 -6.52 19.15 9.31
N GLU A 141 -5.77 19.84 10.15
CA GLU A 141 -4.57 19.35 10.84
C GLU A 141 -4.88 18.20 11.81
N ARG A 142 -6.14 18.08 12.23
CA ARG A 142 -6.59 17.03 13.16
C ARG A 142 -7.07 15.77 12.47
N LEU A 143 -6.87 15.64 11.15
CA LEU A 143 -7.31 14.47 10.39
C LEU A 143 -6.77 13.16 10.99
N TYR A 144 -5.55 13.15 11.55
CA TYR A 144 -4.95 11.95 12.14
C TYR A 144 -5.79 11.35 13.27
N GLU A 145 -6.53 12.18 14.04
CA GLU A 145 -7.39 11.71 15.13
C GLU A 145 -8.49 10.77 14.64
N LEU A 146 -9.04 11.06 13.47
CA LEU A 146 -10.05 10.23 12.80
C LEU A 146 -9.40 9.10 11.99
N TYR A 147 -8.31 9.42 11.26
CA TYR A 147 -7.68 8.52 10.33
C TYR A 147 -7.05 7.31 11.02
N CYS A 148 -6.29 7.53 12.09
CA CYS A 148 -5.58 6.50 12.85
C CYS A 148 -6.40 5.94 14.04
N SER A 149 -7.67 6.30 14.15
CA SER A 149 -8.52 5.85 15.27
C SER A 149 -8.74 4.33 15.22
N PRO A 150 -8.55 3.62 16.34
CA PRO A 150 -8.92 2.21 16.43
C PRO A 150 -10.43 1.98 16.40
N GLN A 151 -11.26 3.00 16.60
CA GLN A 151 -12.73 2.93 16.50
C GLN A 151 -13.20 2.97 15.04
N THR A 152 -12.37 3.46 14.11
CA THR A 152 -12.72 3.50 12.69
C THR A 152 -12.84 2.09 12.12
N GLU A 153 -14.02 1.72 11.62
CA GLU A 153 -14.28 0.39 11.07
C GLU A 153 -13.36 0.04 9.88
N ALA A 154 -13.02 1.05 9.08
CA ALA A 154 -12.11 0.86 7.96
C ALA A 154 -10.70 0.40 8.37
N ASN A 155 -10.24 0.72 9.58
CA ASN A 155 -8.92 0.33 10.06
C ASN A 155 -8.94 -1.11 10.55
N LEU A 156 -8.14 -1.97 9.93
CA LEU A 156 -8.05 -3.39 10.26
C LEU A 156 -6.80 -3.72 11.09
N MET A 157 -5.72 -2.99 10.88
CA MET A 157 -4.50 -3.11 11.68
C MET A 157 -3.76 -1.78 11.75
N LEU A 158 -3.32 -1.44 12.95
CA LEU A 158 -2.56 -0.24 13.28
C LEU A 158 -1.19 -0.64 13.85
N ALA A 159 -0.19 0.18 13.59
CA ALA A 159 1.13 0.03 14.22
C ALA A 159 1.67 1.40 14.62
N SER A 160 2.09 1.53 15.88
CA SER A 160 2.74 2.73 16.37
C SER A 160 4.27 2.52 16.31
N THR A 161 4.96 3.39 15.58
CA THR A 161 6.39 3.27 15.34
C THR A 161 7.03 4.65 15.35
N GLU A 162 8.30 4.73 15.69
CA GLU A 162 9.08 5.94 15.41
C GLU A 162 9.11 6.20 13.92
N SER A 163 8.80 7.43 13.51
CA SER A 163 8.75 7.78 12.09
C SER A 163 9.00 9.28 11.91
N ARG A 164 9.73 9.62 10.86
CA ARG A 164 9.90 11.01 10.40
C ARG A 164 8.94 11.36 9.27
N LEU A 165 7.93 10.52 9.01
CA LEU A 165 7.06 10.67 7.85
C LEU A 165 6.37 12.02 7.81
N SER A 166 5.71 12.45 8.89
CA SER A 166 4.97 13.72 8.94
C SER A 166 5.86 14.92 8.65
N ARG A 167 7.07 14.93 9.22
CA ARG A 167 8.07 15.98 8.95
C ARG A 167 8.60 15.93 7.52
N SER A 168 8.69 14.76 6.91
CA SER A 168 9.20 14.60 5.55
C SER A 168 8.19 15.03 4.50
N ILE A 169 6.91 14.65 4.63
CA ILE A 169 5.87 14.99 3.65
C ILE A 169 5.50 16.47 3.64
N SER A 170 5.82 17.21 4.70
CA SER A 170 5.63 18.65 4.79
C SER A 170 6.79 19.47 4.21
N THR A 171 7.75 18.87 3.50
CA THR A 171 8.90 19.56 2.90
C THR A 171 8.85 19.52 1.37
N ASP A 172 9.58 20.43 0.70
CA ASP A 172 9.69 20.47 -0.77
C ASP A 172 10.29 19.17 -1.38
N ARG A 173 11.09 18.47 -0.59
CA ARG A 173 11.76 17.25 -1.07
C ARG A 173 10.80 16.10 -1.25
N TYR A 174 9.84 15.92 -0.34
CA TYR A 174 8.94 14.77 -0.30
C TYR A 174 7.46 15.15 -0.38
N GLY A 175 7.13 16.41 -0.12
CA GLY A 175 5.75 16.91 -0.20
C GLY A 175 5.27 17.02 -1.63
N ALA A 176 3.96 17.02 -1.80
CA ALA A 176 3.32 17.16 -3.10
C ALA A 176 3.11 18.65 -3.42
N THR A 177 3.51 19.08 -4.62
CA THR A 177 3.19 20.43 -5.10
C THR A 177 1.70 20.57 -5.35
N ILE A 178 1.17 21.81 -5.31
CA ILE A 178 -0.22 22.11 -5.64
C ILE A 178 -0.59 21.51 -7.01
N ALA A 179 0.27 21.66 -8.01
CA ALA A 179 0.04 21.10 -9.34
C ALA A 179 -0.05 19.56 -9.34
N THR A 180 0.74 18.88 -8.50
CA THR A 180 0.67 17.42 -8.34
C THR A 180 -0.64 17.00 -7.69
N VAL A 181 -1.04 17.69 -6.61
CA VAL A 181 -2.32 17.43 -5.94
C VAL A 181 -3.49 17.65 -6.90
N ASP A 182 -3.50 18.76 -7.62
CA ASP A 182 -4.54 19.06 -8.60
C ASP A 182 -4.62 18.00 -9.72
N LYS A 183 -3.48 17.54 -10.22
CA LYS A 183 -3.43 16.48 -11.24
C LYS A 183 -4.00 15.15 -10.75
N ILE A 184 -3.81 14.81 -9.46
CA ILE A 184 -4.30 13.56 -8.88
C ILE A 184 -5.78 13.69 -8.50
N PHE A 185 -6.17 14.76 -7.81
CA PHE A 185 -7.46 14.84 -7.12
C PHE A 185 -8.54 15.62 -7.87
N LYS A 186 -8.18 16.48 -8.85
CA LYS A 186 -9.16 17.17 -9.71
C LYS A 186 -9.47 16.43 -11.02
N ARG A 187 -8.83 15.28 -11.25
CA ARG A 187 -9.10 14.48 -12.43
C ARG A 187 -10.44 13.78 -12.27
N LYS A 188 -11.34 13.93 -13.25
CA LYS A 188 -12.55 13.12 -13.34
C LYS A 188 -12.17 11.63 -13.43
N THR A 189 -12.46 10.89 -12.37
CA THR A 189 -12.12 9.45 -12.28
C THR A 189 -13.28 8.61 -12.79
N ILE A 190 -14.49 9.14 -12.68
CA ILE A 190 -15.74 8.49 -13.02
C ILE A 190 -16.43 9.38 -14.03
N LYS A 191 -16.83 8.82 -15.17
CA LYS A 191 -17.67 9.54 -16.12
C LYS A 191 -19.04 9.69 -15.50
N ASP A 192 -19.43 10.92 -15.22
CA ASP A 192 -20.80 11.28 -14.91
C ASP A 192 -21.43 11.80 -16.20
N ASP A 193 -22.51 11.18 -16.65
CA ASP A 193 -23.26 11.63 -17.85
C ASP A 193 -24.06 12.91 -17.56
N ASP A 194 -24.22 13.29 -16.30
CA ASP A 194 -24.81 14.55 -15.92
C ASP A 194 -23.78 15.68 -16.02
N GLN A 195 -23.99 16.58 -16.97
CA GLN A 195 -23.11 17.72 -17.27
C GLN A 195 -23.01 18.77 -16.16
N SER A 196 -23.66 18.58 -15.02
CA SER A 196 -23.83 19.59 -13.98
C SER A 196 -22.94 19.47 -12.76
N GLY A 197 -22.15 18.40 -12.60
CA GLY A 197 -21.36 18.20 -11.39
C GLY A 197 -19.97 17.60 -11.61
N ASP A 198 -18.95 18.28 -11.13
CA ASP A 198 -17.62 17.66 -10.96
C ASP A 198 -17.67 16.66 -9.80
N ALA A 199 -17.79 15.36 -10.10
CA ALA A 199 -17.62 14.27 -9.13
C ALA A 199 -16.16 14.21 -8.65
N THR A 200 -15.75 15.21 -7.91
CA THR A 200 -14.40 15.34 -7.37
C THR A 200 -14.40 14.86 -5.92
N LEU A 201 -13.62 13.83 -5.62
CA LEU A 201 -13.36 13.44 -4.24
C LEU A 201 -12.66 14.59 -3.53
N ILE A 202 -13.27 15.10 -2.46
CA ILE A 202 -12.71 16.20 -1.67
C ILE A 202 -11.88 15.61 -0.53
N TYR A 203 -10.63 16.04 -0.43
CA TYR A 203 -9.72 15.66 0.64
C TYR A 203 -9.28 16.89 1.44
N PRO A 204 -9.12 16.77 2.76
CA PRO A 204 -8.79 17.89 3.63
C PRO A 204 -7.29 18.22 3.62
N PHE A 205 -6.79 18.68 2.46
CA PHE A 205 -5.39 19.08 2.33
C PHE A 205 -5.03 20.27 3.21
N VAL A 206 -3.83 20.22 3.77
CA VAL A 206 -3.17 21.28 4.54
C VAL A 206 -2.00 21.82 3.72
N TYR A 207 -1.75 23.12 3.82
CA TYR A 207 -0.51 23.71 3.32
C TYR A 207 0.64 23.36 4.27
N ALA A 208 1.79 23.04 3.71
CA ALA A 208 2.99 22.87 4.50
C ALA A 208 3.34 24.19 5.21
N PRO A 209 3.96 24.13 6.42
CA PRO A 209 4.41 25.33 7.13
C PRO A 209 5.52 26.05 6.35
N GLU A 210 5.76 27.33 6.72
CA GLU A 210 6.88 28.07 6.16
C GLU A 210 8.22 27.32 6.37
N PRO A 211 9.17 27.36 5.40
CA PRO A 211 9.08 28.08 4.11
C PRO A 211 8.42 27.29 2.97
N TYR A 212 7.79 26.15 3.25
CA TYR A 212 7.33 25.16 2.24
C TYR A 212 5.87 25.33 1.80
N ARG A 213 5.31 26.52 1.84
CA ARG A 213 3.88 26.79 1.48
C ARG A 213 3.47 26.42 0.07
N THR A 214 4.41 26.05 -0.81
CA THR A 214 4.13 25.57 -2.17
C THR A 214 3.70 24.11 -2.20
N THR A 215 3.83 23.39 -1.10
CA THR A 215 3.44 22.00 -0.97
C THR A 215 2.16 21.81 -0.15
N ARG A 216 1.48 20.71 -0.39
CA ARG A 216 0.30 20.27 0.34
C ARG A 216 0.48 18.84 0.82
N TYR A 217 -0.11 18.53 1.95
CA TYR A 217 -0.14 17.17 2.50
C TYR A 217 -1.49 16.87 3.16
N LEU A 218 -1.76 15.59 3.42
CA LEU A 218 -2.86 15.16 4.25
C LEU A 218 -2.31 14.89 5.66
N ALA A 219 -2.90 15.51 6.68
CA ALA A 219 -2.46 15.32 8.07
C ALA A 219 -2.95 13.96 8.63
N LYS A 220 -2.73 12.88 7.89
CA LYS A 220 -3.09 11.51 8.27
C LYS A 220 -2.22 10.97 9.40
N PHE A 221 -0.97 11.40 9.47
CA PHE A 221 0.05 10.85 10.35
C PHE A 221 0.71 11.97 11.14
N ASP A 222 0.41 12.04 12.43
CA ASP A 222 1.01 13.02 13.34
C ASP A 222 1.94 12.34 14.33
N GLU A 223 3.02 13.03 14.70
CA GLU A 223 3.98 12.55 15.68
C GLU A 223 3.44 12.84 17.10
N ARG A 224 3.31 11.78 17.89
CA ARG A 224 2.86 11.84 19.27
C ARG A 224 3.96 11.39 20.21
N ALA A 225 4.04 12.04 21.38
CA ALA A 225 4.90 11.58 22.44
C ALA A 225 4.44 10.19 22.91
N THR A 226 5.35 9.24 22.94
CA THR A 226 5.09 7.92 23.52
C THR A 226 5.01 8.06 25.03
N GLN A 227 4.03 7.37 25.66
CA GLN A 227 3.92 7.31 27.13
C GLN A 227 4.96 6.37 27.77
N GLN A 228 5.81 5.72 26.99
CA GLN A 228 6.87 4.90 27.53
C GLN A 228 7.82 5.78 28.31
N GLU A 229 7.91 5.56 29.61
CA GLU A 229 8.99 6.07 30.46
C GLU A 229 10.30 5.58 29.85
N THR A 230 10.96 6.44 29.12
CA THR A 230 12.31 6.18 28.64
C THR A 230 13.26 6.50 29.76
N SER A 231 14.29 5.67 29.92
CA SER A 231 15.39 5.94 30.85
C SER A 231 15.93 7.34 30.60
N GLU A 232 16.48 7.98 31.63
CA GLU A 232 16.97 9.37 31.67
C GLU A 232 17.88 9.81 30.50
N THR A 233 18.30 8.89 29.65
CA THR A 233 19.24 9.12 28.54
C THR A 233 18.59 9.30 27.17
N HIS A 234 17.28 9.07 27.01
CA HIS A 234 16.61 9.25 25.70
C HIS A 234 15.42 10.19 25.85
N PRO A 235 15.36 11.27 25.05
CA PRO A 235 14.20 12.16 25.03
C PRO A 235 12.97 11.34 24.66
N ARG A 236 11.79 11.72 25.19
CA ARG A 236 10.50 11.10 24.88
C ARG A 236 10.40 10.83 23.39
N GLY A 237 10.35 9.55 23.02
CA GLY A 237 10.24 9.14 21.63
C GLY A 237 8.97 9.70 21.00
N LEU A 238 9.07 10.16 19.75
CA LEU A 238 7.91 10.54 18.95
C LEU A 238 7.52 9.35 18.08
N ALA A 239 6.27 8.93 18.17
CA ALA A 239 5.75 7.85 17.35
C ALA A 239 4.62 8.35 16.44
N VAL A 240 4.51 7.71 15.29
CA VAL A 240 3.39 7.84 14.36
C VAL A 240 2.59 6.55 14.38
N THR A 241 1.27 6.65 14.47
CA THR A 241 0.40 5.51 14.26
C THR A 241 0.13 5.34 12.77
N ASN A 242 0.62 4.24 12.20
CA ASN A 242 0.41 3.89 10.80
C ASN A 242 -0.79 2.95 10.67
N VAL A 243 -1.55 3.11 9.60
CA VAL A 243 -2.63 2.20 9.21
C VAL A 243 -2.07 1.19 8.23
N LEU A 244 -1.95 -0.07 8.64
CA LEU A 244 -1.31 -1.11 7.83
C LEU A 244 -2.26 -1.78 6.83
N PHE A 245 -3.52 -1.97 7.23
CA PHE A 245 -4.56 -2.57 6.39
C PHE A 245 -5.89 -1.84 6.59
N THR A 246 -6.62 -1.66 5.49
CA THR A 246 -7.96 -1.05 5.49
C THR A 246 -8.94 -1.87 4.66
N THR A 247 -10.23 -1.72 4.96
CA THR A 247 -11.31 -2.28 4.12
C THR A 247 -11.34 -1.64 2.74
N ASP A 248 -10.95 -0.36 2.64
CA ASP A 248 -10.83 0.35 1.35
C ASP A 248 -9.82 -0.33 0.43
N GLU A 249 -8.67 -0.72 0.96
CA GLU A 249 -7.68 -1.47 0.20
C GLU A 249 -8.21 -2.84 -0.24
N VAL A 250 -8.84 -3.56 0.67
CA VAL A 250 -9.38 -4.89 0.38
C VAL A 250 -10.44 -4.82 -0.72
N LEU A 251 -11.30 -3.77 -0.71
CA LEU A 251 -12.28 -3.57 -1.77
C LEU A 251 -11.60 -3.28 -3.13
N LEU A 252 -10.60 -2.41 -3.15
CA LEU A 252 -9.87 -2.08 -4.37
C LEU A 252 -9.05 -3.28 -4.88
N ASN A 253 -8.52 -4.13 -3.99
CA ASN A 253 -7.87 -5.38 -4.36
C ASN A 253 -8.86 -6.36 -5.01
N ARG A 254 -10.07 -6.52 -4.43
CA ARG A 254 -11.11 -7.39 -4.98
C ARG A 254 -11.62 -6.89 -6.33
N MET A 255 -11.82 -5.59 -6.46
CA MET A 255 -12.23 -4.95 -7.72
C MET A 255 -11.20 -5.21 -8.83
N GLU A 256 -9.91 -5.11 -8.53
CA GLU A 256 -8.85 -5.43 -9.48
C GLU A 256 -8.87 -6.91 -9.84
N ALA A 257 -8.97 -7.80 -8.87
CA ALA A 257 -9.02 -9.24 -9.11
C ALA A 257 -10.23 -9.66 -9.94
N TYR A 258 -11.42 -9.08 -9.72
CA TYR A 258 -12.58 -9.28 -10.59
C TYR A 258 -12.32 -8.82 -12.02
N THR A 259 -11.68 -7.67 -12.18
CA THR A 259 -11.32 -7.13 -13.50
C THR A 259 -10.37 -8.07 -14.24
N MET A 260 -9.35 -8.59 -13.52
CA MET A 260 -8.37 -9.52 -14.10
C MET A 260 -8.99 -10.85 -14.51
N LEU A 261 -10.04 -11.30 -13.83
CA LEU A 261 -10.83 -12.51 -14.20
C LEU A 261 -11.92 -12.22 -15.24
N GLY A 262 -12.05 -10.99 -15.74
CA GLY A 262 -13.12 -10.60 -16.70
C GLY A 262 -14.51 -10.52 -16.08
N GLN A 263 -14.63 -10.51 -14.75
CA GLN A 263 -15.90 -10.40 -14.02
C GLN A 263 -16.28 -8.92 -13.82
N TYR A 264 -16.45 -8.21 -14.93
CA TYR A 264 -16.62 -6.74 -14.93
C TYR A 264 -17.84 -6.27 -14.14
N ASP A 265 -18.97 -6.99 -14.21
CA ASP A 265 -20.18 -6.63 -13.48
C ASP A 265 -19.93 -6.58 -11.96
N ARG A 266 -19.15 -7.53 -11.44
CA ARG A 266 -18.75 -7.56 -10.03
C ARG A 266 -17.80 -6.42 -9.69
N ALA A 267 -16.84 -6.14 -10.57
CA ALA A 267 -15.93 -5.01 -10.39
C ALA A 267 -16.69 -3.67 -10.37
N ILE A 268 -17.72 -3.51 -11.23
CA ILE A 268 -18.59 -2.33 -11.26
C ILE A 268 -19.42 -2.21 -9.98
N LEU A 269 -19.93 -3.30 -9.43
CA LEU A 269 -20.64 -3.28 -8.15
C LEU A 269 -19.73 -2.79 -7.01
N ASP A 270 -18.49 -3.25 -6.97
CA ASP A 270 -17.51 -2.76 -5.99
C ASP A 270 -17.16 -1.28 -6.22
N LEU A 271 -17.04 -0.84 -7.47
CA LEU A 271 -16.82 0.56 -7.81
C LEU A 271 -17.98 1.43 -7.31
N LYS A 272 -19.22 1.01 -7.53
CA LYS A 272 -20.43 1.72 -7.06
C LYS A 272 -20.47 1.79 -5.53
N ALA A 273 -20.15 0.69 -4.83
CA ALA A 273 -20.06 0.68 -3.37
C ALA A 273 -18.98 1.65 -2.84
N TYR A 274 -17.82 1.70 -3.52
CA TYR A 274 -16.74 2.63 -3.19
C TYR A 274 -17.20 4.08 -3.39
N THR A 275 -17.75 4.42 -4.54
CA THR A 275 -18.16 5.79 -4.87
C THR A 275 -19.30 6.28 -4.00
N LEU A 276 -20.28 5.44 -3.73
CA LEU A 276 -21.37 5.78 -2.80
C LEU A 276 -20.83 6.15 -1.41
N SER A 277 -19.87 5.37 -0.88
CA SER A 277 -19.22 5.65 0.40
C SER A 277 -18.40 6.94 0.40
N LYS A 278 -17.76 7.29 -0.73
CA LYS A 278 -16.84 8.45 -0.82
C LYS A 278 -17.53 9.73 -1.27
N LEU A 279 -18.55 9.65 -2.12
CA LEU A 279 -19.25 10.79 -2.72
C LEU A 279 -20.65 11.01 -2.11
N GLY A 280 -21.21 10.02 -1.42
CA GLY A 280 -22.57 10.07 -0.87
C GLY A 280 -23.66 9.81 -1.90
N TYR A 281 -23.32 9.51 -3.15
CA TYR A 281 -24.26 9.11 -4.19
C TYR A 281 -23.64 8.03 -5.09
N GLU A 282 -24.49 7.26 -5.74
CA GLU A 282 -24.08 6.26 -6.72
C GLU A 282 -24.11 6.91 -8.12
N PRO A 283 -22.94 7.12 -8.76
CA PRO A 283 -22.92 7.67 -10.10
C PRO A 283 -23.54 6.70 -11.09
N ALA A 284 -24.26 7.25 -12.08
CA ALA A 284 -24.73 6.49 -13.24
C ALA A 284 -23.52 6.10 -14.10
N VAL A 285 -22.99 4.90 -13.86
CA VAL A 285 -21.84 4.38 -14.59
C VAL A 285 -22.35 3.40 -15.64
N PRO A 286 -22.29 3.74 -16.96
CA PRO A 286 -22.58 2.78 -18.01
C PRO A 286 -21.58 1.62 -17.93
N ASN A 287 -22.10 0.39 -17.91
CA ASN A 287 -21.27 -0.83 -17.76
C ASN A 287 -20.20 -0.97 -18.86
N ASP A 288 -20.44 -0.41 -20.05
CA ASP A 288 -19.54 -0.45 -21.19
C ASP A 288 -18.40 0.59 -21.11
N SER A 289 -18.55 1.67 -20.31
CA SER A 289 -17.56 2.73 -20.18
C SER A 289 -16.20 2.24 -19.66
N TYR A 290 -16.20 1.16 -18.89
CA TYR A 290 -14.98 0.56 -18.31
C TYR A 290 -14.47 -0.66 -19.08
N THR A 291 -15.10 -1.00 -20.19
CA THR A 291 -14.73 -2.15 -21.00
C THR A 291 -14.25 -1.77 -22.41
N GLN A 292 -14.33 -0.48 -22.76
CA GLN A 292 -13.84 0.05 -24.03
C GLN A 292 -12.47 0.69 -23.82
N GLY A 293 -11.40 -0.08 -24.02
CA GLY A 293 -10.03 0.38 -23.92
C GLY A 293 -9.44 0.87 -25.25
N SER A 294 -8.40 1.67 -25.16
CA SER A 294 -7.60 2.11 -26.29
C SER A 294 -6.22 1.45 -26.25
N THR A 295 -5.66 1.11 -27.42
CA THR A 295 -4.31 0.56 -27.53
C THR A 295 -3.23 1.53 -27.04
N SER A 296 -3.50 2.86 -27.03
CA SER A 296 -2.58 3.86 -26.48
C SER A 296 -2.37 3.70 -24.96
N ASP A 297 -3.33 3.12 -24.25
CA ASP A 297 -3.21 2.90 -22.81
C ASP A 297 -2.22 1.77 -22.46
N TYR A 298 -1.95 0.84 -23.37
CA TYR A 298 -0.93 -0.21 -23.17
C TYR A 298 0.48 0.36 -22.96
N ALA A 299 0.77 1.53 -23.52
CA ALA A 299 2.05 2.17 -23.34
C ALA A 299 2.34 2.57 -21.89
N LEU A 300 1.27 2.74 -21.06
CA LEU A 300 1.40 3.20 -19.67
C LEU A 300 1.58 2.05 -18.67
N TYR A 301 1.01 0.87 -18.96
CA TYR A 301 0.95 -0.26 -18.04
C TYR A 301 1.50 -1.51 -18.71
N ALA A 302 2.52 -2.10 -18.13
CA ALA A 302 3.15 -3.31 -18.66
C ALA A 302 3.42 -4.32 -17.51
N PRO A 303 2.37 -4.79 -16.80
CA PRO A 303 2.55 -5.76 -15.74
C PRO A 303 3.04 -7.10 -16.29
N PHE A 304 3.78 -7.82 -15.49
CA PHE A 304 4.38 -9.10 -15.88
C PHE A 304 3.36 -10.22 -16.13
N TYR A 305 2.14 -10.08 -15.60
CA TYR A 305 1.02 -11.01 -15.83
C TYR A 305 0.15 -10.66 -17.06
N GLY A 306 0.50 -9.61 -17.79
CA GLY A 306 -0.24 -9.16 -18.98
C GLY A 306 -1.58 -8.48 -18.69
N LEU A 307 -2.03 -7.68 -19.65
CA LEU A 307 -3.35 -7.03 -19.64
C LEU A 307 -3.98 -7.14 -21.01
N THR A 308 -5.30 -7.24 -21.05
CA THR A 308 -6.10 -7.10 -22.28
C THR A 308 -6.60 -5.67 -22.44
N VAL A 309 -6.91 -5.26 -23.68
CA VAL A 309 -7.51 -3.93 -23.97
C VAL A 309 -8.75 -3.69 -23.13
N ARG A 310 -9.57 -4.73 -22.95
CA ARG A 310 -10.83 -4.66 -22.22
C ARG A 310 -10.64 -4.41 -20.72
N GLN A 311 -9.54 -4.85 -20.13
CA GLN A 311 -9.24 -4.66 -18.70
C GLN A 311 -8.71 -3.25 -18.39
N LEU A 312 -8.03 -2.60 -19.35
CA LEU A 312 -7.28 -1.36 -19.13
C LEU A 312 -8.09 -0.22 -18.53
N PRO A 313 -9.32 0.12 -18.99
CA PRO A 313 -10.09 1.24 -18.45
C PRO A 313 -10.38 1.05 -16.96
N MET A 314 -10.82 -0.14 -16.55
CA MET A 314 -11.09 -0.45 -15.15
C MET A 314 -9.81 -0.45 -14.32
N ILE A 315 -8.73 -1.08 -14.79
CA ILE A 315 -7.43 -1.06 -14.10
C ILE A 315 -6.93 0.37 -13.91
N ARG A 316 -7.03 1.23 -14.95
CA ARG A 316 -6.65 2.63 -14.85
C ARG A 316 -7.47 3.38 -13.79
N THR A 317 -8.77 3.12 -13.73
CA THR A 317 -9.66 3.68 -12.70
C THR A 317 -9.24 3.20 -11.31
N ILE A 318 -9.07 1.90 -11.11
CA ILE A 318 -8.67 1.32 -9.83
C ILE A 318 -7.34 1.91 -9.36
N LEU A 319 -6.33 1.95 -10.21
CA LEU A 319 -5.01 2.50 -9.86
C LEU A 319 -5.05 3.99 -9.52
N HIS A 320 -5.97 4.74 -10.12
CA HIS A 320 -6.19 6.14 -9.76
C HIS A 320 -6.90 6.26 -8.40
N LEU A 321 -7.94 5.45 -8.14
CA LEU A 321 -8.60 5.41 -6.83
C LEU A 321 -7.62 5.02 -5.73
N ARG A 322 -6.77 4.02 -5.96
CA ARG A 322 -5.69 3.63 -5.05
C ARG A 322 -4.70 4.77 -4.79
N GLN A 323 -4.33 5.51 -5.83
CA GLN A 323 -3.41 6.66 -5.70
C GLN A 323 -4.00 7.77 -4.83
N MET A 324 -5.30 8.03 -4.92
CA MET A 324 -5.98 9.02 -4.08
C MET A 324 -6.17 8.52 -2.65
N GLU A 325 -6.71 7.31 -2.47
CA GLU A 325 -7.03 6.76 -1.15
C GLU A 325 -5.78 6.59 -0.28
N PHE A 326 -4.71 6.05 -0.88
CA PHE A 326 -3.45 5.74 -0.17
C PHE A 326 -2.36 6.81 -0.39
N PHE A 327 -2.78 8.04 -0.69
CA PHE A 327 -1.85 9.15 -0.80
C PHE A 327 -1.04 9.31 0.50
N GLU A 328 0.30 9.39 0.37
CA GLU A 328 1.27 9.46 1.47
C GLU A 328 1.43 8.16 2.32
N GLU A 329 0.86 7.03 1.88
CA GLU A 329 0.95 5.74 2.61
C GLU A 329 2.01 4.78 2.04
N GLY A 330 2.69 5.15 0.97
CA GLY A 330 3.72 4.34 0.34
C GLY A 330 3.20 3.22 -0.59
N LEU A 331 1.90 2.90 -0.57
CA LEU A 331 1.33 1.80 -1.37
C LEU A 331 1.46 2.03 -2.89
N ARG A 332 1.52 3.30 -3.32
CA ARG A 332 1.72 3.64 -4.73
C ARG A 332 3.03 3.08 -5.31
N TRP A 333 4.08 2.94 -4.48
CA TRP A 333 5.34 2.35 -4.91
C TRP A 333 5.17 0.91 -5.40
N PHE A 334 4.37 0.11 -4.72
CA PHE A 334 4.09 -1.28 -5.10
C PHE A 334 3.26 -1.34 -6.39
N ASP A 335 2.28 -0.43 -6.57
CA ASP A 335 1.50 -0.35 -7.80
C ASP A 335 2.38 0.04 -9.00
N LEU A 336 3.27 1.03 -8.84
CA LEU A 336 4.21 1.45 -9.89
C LEU A 336 5.10 0.28 -10.35
N ARG A 337 5.60 -0.51 -9.41
CA ARG A 337 6.49 -1.63 -9.71
C ARG A 337 5.77 -2.79 -10.37
N ARG A 338 4.62 -3.23 -9.85
CA ARG A 338 3.88 -4.38 -10.40
C ARG A 338 3.26 -4.09 -11.77
N PHE A 339 2.99 -2.82 -12.07
CA PHE A 339 2.53 -2.38 -13.38
C PHE A 339 3.66 -1.84 -14.28
N ASN A 340 4.92 -1.92 -13.83
CA ASN A 340 6.11 -1.47 -14.56
C ASN A 340 5.93 -0.07 -15.16
N MET A 341 5.44 0.86 -14.33
CA MET A 341 5.08 2.21 -14.76
C MET A 341 6.29 3.14 -14.77
N GLU A 342 6.31 4.06 -15.72
CA GLU A 342 7.28 5.15 -15.71
C GLU A 342 6.90 6.21 -14.67
N VAL A 343 7.90 6.76 -14.00
CA VAL A 343 7.74 7.86 -13.04
C VAL A 343 8.59 9.04 -13.48
N THR A 344 7.91 10.13 -13.82
CA THR A 344 8.56 11.41 -14.07
C THR A 344 8.23 12.35 -12.93
N ARG A 345 9.25 12.84 -12.23
CA ARG A 345 9.09 13.85 -11.19
C ARG A 345 9.35 15.23 -11.78
N SER A 346 8.36 16.10 -11.72
CA SER A 346 8.58 17.51 -11.99
C SER A 346 9.19 18.16 -10.75
N SER A 347 10.47 18.46 -10.81
CA SER A 347 11.16 19.25 -9.79
C SER A 347 11.87 20.40 -10.48
N LYS A 348 11.97 21.55 -9.80
CA LYS A 348 12.79 22.68 -10.26
C LYS A 348 14.29 22.31 -10.32
N SER A 349 14.72 21.24 -9.67
CA SER A 349 16.09 20.75 -9.73
C SER A 349 16.24 19.72 -10.86
N SER A 350 17.15 19.99 -11.78
CA SER A 350 17.49 19.16 -12.94
C SER A 350 18.12 17.78 -12.63
N PHE A 351 18.21 17.41 -11.35
CA PHE A 351 18.91 16.21 -10.89
C PHE A 351 18.10 14.92 -10.87
N TYR A 352 16.78 14.98 -11.11
CA TYR A 352 15.96 13.78 -11.07
C TYR A 352 15.86 13.12 -12.45
N ARG A 353 16.54 11.97 -12.59
CA ARG A 353 16.35 11.12 -13.77
C ARG A 353 15.01 10.43 -13.68
N PRO A 354 14.19 10.42 -14.76
CA PRO A 354 12.97 9.63 -14.81
C PRO A 354 13.23 8.17 -14.46
N LEU A 355 12.30 7.54 -13.78
CA LEU A 355 12.30 6.11 -13.56
C LEU A 355 11.55 5.47 -14.74
N LYS A 356 12.27 4.83 -15.65
CA LYS A 356 11.72 4.21 -16.85
C LYS A 356 11.12 2.84 -16.54
N LYS A 357 10.41 2.27 -17.52
CA LYS A 357 10.05 0.85 -17.51
C LYS A 357 11.32 0.01 -17.42
N ASP A 358 11.23 -1.11 -16.73
CA ASP A 358 12.34 -2.05 -16.51
C ASP A 358 13.60 -1.43 -15.88
N ASP A 359 13.46 -0.23 -15.30
CA ASP A 359 14.57 0.45 -14.64
C ASP A 359 14.99 -0.32 -13.38
N PRO A 360 16.25 -0.76 -13.27
CA PRO A 360 16.72 -1.53 -12.11
C PRO A 360 16.64 -0.75 -10.78
N ARG A 361 16.46 0.58 -10.82
CA ARG A 361 16.22 1.41 -9.62
C ARG A 361 14.81 1.24 -9.05
N GLN A 362 13.89 0.61 -9.78
CA GLN A 362 12.59 0.21 -9.21
C GLN A 362 12.75 -0.82 -8.08
N CYS A 363 13.86 -1.52 -8.05
CA CYS A 363 14.27 -2.39 -6.96
C CYS A 363 15.32 -1.65 -6.12
N LEU A 364 15.06 -1.37 -4.84
CA LEU A 364 16.04 -0.67 -4.01
C LEU A 364 17.32 -1.50 -3.86
N GLN A 365 18.49 -0.83 -3.79
CA GLN A 365 19.74 -1.52 -3.48
C GLN A 365 19.71 -2.00 -2.04
N LEU A 366 20.27 -3.18 -1.80
CA LEU A 366 20.45 -3.69 -0.45
C LEU A 366 21.23 -2.69 0.41
N PRO A 367 20.97 -2.62 1.72
CA PRO A 367 21.78 -1.82 2.63
C PRO A 367 23.27 -2.17 2.53
N THR A 368 24.13 -1.17 2.67
CA THR A 368 25.59 -1.36 2.56
C THR A 368 26.09 -2.41 3.55
N GLU A 369 25.54 -2.44 4.74
CA GLU A 369 25.87 -3.40 5.80
C GLU A 369 25.57 -4.83 5.36
N ALA A 370 24.45 -5.05 4.69
CA ALA A 370 24.07 -6.36 4.18
C ALA A 370 25.02 -6.83 3.05
N ILE A 371 25.42 -5.92 2.16
CA ILE A 371 26.40 -6.20 1.10
C ILE A 371 27.77 -6.49 1.69
N THR A 372 28.21 -5.70 2.67
CA THR A 372 29.48 -5.92 3.39
C THR A 372 29.49 -7.25 4.15
N ALA A 373 28.33 -7.69 4.64
CA ALA A 373 28.15 -8.99 5.27
C ALA A 373 28.06 -10.16 4.27
N GLY A 374 28.27 -9.93 2.97
CA GLY A 374 28.38 -10.97 1.95
C GLY A 374 27.14 -11.19 1.08
N LEU A 375 26.06 -10.41 1.25
CA LEU A 375 24.92 -10.52 0.35
C LEU A 375 25.22 -9.91 -1.03
N GLU A 376 24.89 -10.63 -2.07
CA GLU A 376 25.04 -10.16 -3.44
C GLU A 376 24.14 -8.93 -3.70
N PRO A 377 24.70 -7.79 -4.19
CA PRO A 377 23.94 -6.59 -4.45
C PRO A 377 22.97 -6.78 -5.62
N ASN A 378 21.90 -5.97 -5.64
CA ASN A 378 21.03 -5.92 -6.80
C ASN A 378 21.74 -5.36 -8.03
N PRO A 379 21.47 -5.89 -9.23
CA PRO A 379 22.07 -5.39 -10.47
C PRO A 379 21.83 -3.88 -10.65
N ARG A 380 22.86 -3.18 -11.17
CA ARG A 380 22.77 -1.77 -11.57
C ARG A 380 23.47 -1.58 -12.90
N GLU A 381 22.87 -0.86 -13.83
CA GLU A 381 23.54 -0.44 -15.05
C GLU A 381 24.75 0.43 -14.68
N GLY A 382 25.93 0.06 -15.18
CA GLY A 382 27.15 0.84 -14.99
C GLY A 382 27.95 0.58 -13.71
N ASN A 383 27.65 -0.46 -12.94
CA ASN A 383 28.48 -0.85 -11.78
C ASN A 383 29.77 -1.61 -12.22
N ASN A 384 30.54 -1.03 -13.15
CA ASN A 384 31.97 -1.22 -13.22
C ASN A 384 32.73 -0.24 -12.30
N HIS A 385 32.09 0.24 -11.24
CA HIS A 385 32.79 1.01 -10.21
C HIS A 385 33.54 0.05 -9.28
N ARG A 386 34.81 -0.18 -9.66
CA ARG A 386 35.88 -0.56 -8.75
C ARG A 386 35.66 0.18 -7.44
N ILE A 387 35.44 -0.59 -6.37
CA ILE A 387 35.65 -0.12 -5.01
C ILE A 387 37.10 0.36 -4.98
N ARG A 388 37.31 1.67 -5.03
CA ARG A 388 38.60 2.26 -4.70
C ARG A 388 38.68 2.23 -3.17
N HIS A 389 39.58 1.40 -2.69
CA HIS A 389 40.03 1.36 -1.29
C HIS A 389 40.58 2.72 -0.83
#